data_e2d2e255753b9989a068713dad4ae232
#
_entry.id   e2d2e255753b9989a068713dad4ae232
#
_cell.length_a   1.000
_cell.length_b   1.000
_cell.length_c   1.000
_cell.angle_alpha   90.00
_cell.angle_beta   90.00
_cell.angle_gamma   90.00
#
_symmetry.space_group_name_H-M   'P 1'
#
loop_
_entity.id
_entity.type
_entity.pdbx_description
1 polymer ?
#
loop_
_entity_poly.entity_id
_entity_poly.type
_entity_poly.pdbx_seq_one_letter_code
_entity_poly.pdbx_strand_id
1 'polypeptide(L)'
;SKFNEVQTDFNYGAADNQIKMLKVDYLHQQGFTGQNQVIAIIDAGFPNVNTLSAFQRLRDNNQILGGYNFADRNANYYTRNSHGTHVLSTIAGYIENEFVGTAPAAKFYLFISEIAETETVLEETLWVEAAERADSLGVDMINTSLGYSTYDNPNHSHSYADMDGNTTFISRG
;
A
#
# COMPACT_ATOMS: atom_id res chain seq x y z
N SER A 1 10.20 33.03 2.93
CA SER A 1 10.13 31.57 2.92
C SER A 1 9.01 31.14 3.85
N LYS A 2 8.01 30.41 3.33
CA LYS A 2 6.82 29.96 4.09
C LYS A 2 6.92 28.50 4.56
N PHE A 3 8.09 27.92 4.47
CA PHE A 3 8.33 26.55 4.96
C PHE A 3 9.27 26.67 6.15
N ASN A 4 8.76 26.39 7.35
CA ASN A 4 9.62 26.02 8.46
C ASN A 4 10.28 24.69 8.06
N GLU A 5 11.54 24.74 7.70
CA GLU A 5 12.36 23.54 7.49
C GLU A 5 12.55 22.85 8.84
N VAL A 6 11.63 21.94 9.16
CA VAL A 6 11.90 20.95 10.18
C VAL A 6 12.75 19.90 9.47
N GLN A 7 14.05 20.04 9.54
CA GLN A 7 14.98 19.03 9.06
C GLN A 7 14.75 17.76 9.87
N THR A 8 14.22 16.74 9.20
CA THR A 8 13.92 15.44 9.83
C THR A 8 15.05 14.48 9.47
N ASP A 9 15.92 14.24 10.42
CA ASP A 9 17.01 13.28 10.26
C ASP A 9 16.62 11.96 10.93
N PHE A 10 16.19 10.99 10.13
CA PHE A 10 15.82 9.66 10.61
C PHE A 10 17.03 8.73 10.63
N ASN A 11 17.14 7.93 11.68
CA ASN A 11 17.99 6.75 11.64
C ASN A 11 17.19 5.58 11.04
N TYR A 12 17.50 5.21 9.81
CA TYR A 12 16.73 4.22 9.04
C TYR A 12 17.01 2.77 9.42
N GLY A 13 18.11 2.51 10.16
CA GLY A 13 18.46 1.16 10.58
C GLY A 13 18.51 0.17 9.42
N ALA A 14 17.72 -0.89 9.48
CA ALA A 14 17.66 -1.92 8.43
C ALA A 14 17.15 -1.42 7.07
N ALA A 15 16.41 -0.30 7.04
CA ALA A 15 15.90 0.29 5.81
C ALA A 15 16.90 1.22 5.09
N ASP A 16 18.07 1.48 5.66
CA ASP A 16 19.01 2.51 5.19
C ASP A 16 19.38 2.38 3.71
N ASN A 17 19.71 1.17 3.27
CA ASN A 17 20.10 0.92 1.89
C ASN A 17 18.97 1.22 0.89
N GLN A 18 17.76 0.77 1.15
CA GLN A 18 16.61 0.96 0.26
C GLN A 18 16.17 2.43 0.21
N ILE A 19 16.22 3.11 1.34
CA ILE A 19 15.90 4.55 1.45
C ILE A 19 16.91 5.37 0.65
N LYS A 20 18.22 5.13 0.83
CA LYS A 20 19.29 5.85 0.12
C LYS A 20 19.34 5.52 -1.37
N MET A 21 19.07 4.29 -1.76
CA MET A 21 19.01 3.89 -3.18
C MET A 21 18.00 4.73 -3.95
N LEU A 22 16.87 5.07 -3.35
CA LEU A 22 15.80 5.89 -3.92
C LEU A 22 15.94 7.38 -3.59
N LYS A 23 16.98 7.78 -2.83
CA LYS A 23 17.20 9.15 -2.34
C LYS A 23 16.04 9.72 -1.52
N VAL A 24 15.33 8.85 -0.81
CA VAL A 24 14.22 9.25 0.06
C VAL A 24 14.74 9.99 1.30
N ASP A 25 15.95 9.67 1.76
CA ASP A 25 16.65 10.39 2.82
C ASP A 25 16.75 11.89 2.52
N TYR A 26 17.11 12.25 1.27
CA TYR A 26 17.14 13.64 0.84
C TYR A 26 15.76 14.31 0.91
N LEU A 27 14.69 13.59 0.48
CA LEU A 27 13.32 14.11 0.58
C LEU A 27 12.90 14.31 2.03
N HIS A 28 13.22 13.37 2.91
CA HIS A 28 12.94 13.48 4.34
C HIS A 28 13.66 14.68 4.97
N GLN A 29 14.93 14.91 4.61
CA GLN A 29 15.69 16.07 5.09
C GLN A 29 15.07 17.40 4.62
N GLN A 30 14.37 17.41 3.50
CA GLN A 30 13.60 18.56 3.02
C GLN A 30 12.19 18.64 3.64
N GLY A 31 11.85 17.74 4.57
CA GLY A 31 10.56 17.72 5.25
C GLY A 31 9.44 16.97 4.51
N PHE A 32 9.75 16.32 3.37
CA PHE A 32 8.77 15.51 2.63
C PHE A 32 8.69 14.10 3.20
N THR A 33 7.83 13.88 4.18
CA THR A 33 7.64 12.60 4.87
C THR A 33 6.25 12.01 4.64
N GLY A 34 5.50 12.53 3.65
CA GLY A 34 4.14 12.10 3.32
C GLY A 34 3.02 12.84 4.09
N GLN A 35 3.35 13.89 4.86
CA GLN A 35 2.34 14.67 5.58
C GLN A 35 1.34 15.29 4.61
N ASN A 36 0.06 15.25 5.02
CA ASN A 36 -1.10 15.69 4.25
C ASN A 36 -1.40 14.85 3.00
N GLN A 37 -0.70 13.74 2.78
CA GLN A 37 -1.03 12.80 1.72
C GLN A 37 -1.89 11.67 2.27
N VAL A 38 -2.88 11.25 1.49
CA VAL A 38 -3.73 10.10 1.77
C VAL A 38 -3.46 9.02 0.73
N ILE A 39 -3.05 7.84 1.17
CA ILE A 39 -2.69 6.72 0.31
C ILE A 39 -3.67 5.57 0.57
N ALA A 40 -4.29 5.04 -0.48
CA ALA A 40 -4.98 3.76 -0.39
C ALA A 40 -4.01 2.63 -0.73
N ILE A 41 -3.96 1.60 0.10
CA ILE A 41 -3.25 0.35 -0.21
C ILE A 41 -4.30 -0.71 -0.51
N ILE A 42 -4.27 -1.24 -1.73
CA ILE A 42 -5.14 -2.31 -2.19
C ILE A 42 -4.28 -3.58 -2.30
N ASP A 43 -4.59 -4.59 -1.47
CA ASP A 43 -3.70 -5.73 -1.28
C ASP A 43 -4.46 -6.99 -0.76
N ALA A 44 -3.73 -8.04 -0.42
CA ALA A 44 -4.27 -9.33 0.02
C ALA A 44 -4.65 -9.40 1.51
N GLY A 45 -4.30 -8.40 2.32
CA GLY A 45 -4.64 -8.36 3.74
C GLY A 45 -3.66 -7.59 4.60
N PHE A 46 -4.10 -7.26 5.82
CA PHE A 46 -3.33 -6.43 6.75
C PHE A 46 -3.36 -6.97 8.19
N PRO A 47 -3.13 -8.29 8.41
CA PRO A 47 -3.13 -8.83 9.76
C PRO A 47 -2.05 -8.16 10.61
N ASN A 48 -2.35 -8.00 11.90
CA ASN A 48 -1.46 -7.43 12.91
C ASN A 48 -1.06 -5.94 12.72
N VAL A 49 -1.55 -5.22 11.72
CA VAL A 49 -1.32 -3.76 11.62
C VAL A 49 -1.89 -3.03 12.84
N ASN A 50 -2.96 -3.55 13.44
CA ASN A 50 -3.58 -3.03 14.65
C ASN A 50 -2.80 -3.34 15.95
N THR A 51 -1.75 -4.18 15.91
CA THR A 51 -1.04 -4.65 17.12
C THR A 51 0.47 -4.47 17.07
N LEU A 52 1.12 -4.65 15.90
CA LEU A 52 2.57 -4.56 15.77
C LEU A 52 3.11 -3.17 16.15
N SER A 53 4.25 -3.16 16.83
CA SER A 53 4.95 -1.92 17.24
C SER A 53 5.35 -1.04 16.06
N ALA A 54 5.71 -1.65 14.93
CA ALA A 54 6.07 -0.94 13.70
C ALA A 54 4.97 0.00 13.19
N PHE A 55 3.70 -0.24 13.54
CA PHE A 55 2.56 0.59 13.17
C PHE A 55 1.96 1.39 14.33
N GLN A 56 2.60 1.37 15.49
CA GLN A 56 2.09 2.11 16.66
C GLN A 56 1.94 3.59 16.36
N ARG A 57 2.93 4.20 15.71
CA ARG A 57 2.88 5.60 15.30
C ARG A 57 1.66 5.92 14.44
N LEU A 58 1.29 5.03 13.49
CA LEU A 58 0.11 5.21 12.66
C LEU A 58 -1.17 5.22 13.48
N ARG A 59 -1.26 4.34 14.48
CA ARG A 59 -2.42 4.27 15.39
C ARG A 59 -2.51 5.49 16.30
N ASP A 60 -1.41 5.85 16.94
CA ASP A 60 -1.35 6.96 17.91
C ASP A 60 -1.67 8.30 17.25
N ASN A 61 -1.30 8.47 15.98
CA ASN A 61 -1.53 9.70 15.20
C ASN A 61 -2.81 9.65 14.36
N ASN A 62 -3.66 8.61 14.49
CA ASN A 62 -4.87 8.41 13.67
C ASN A 62 -4.58 8.48 12.16
N GLN A 63 -3.47 7.89 11.72
CA GLN A 63 -3.07 7.86 10.30
C GLN A 63 -3.76 6.73 9.52
N ILE A 64 -4.32 5.72 10.16
CA ILE A 64 -5.18 4.72 9.52
C ILE A 64 -6.61 5.25 9.56
N LEU A 65 -7.09 5.73 8.41
CA LEU A 65 -8.39 6.39 8.28
C LEU A 65 -9.55 5.39 8.21
N GLY A 66 -9.26 4.13 7.87
CA GLY A 66 -10.23 3.06 7.75
C GLY A 66 -9.84 2.06 6.66
N GLY A 67 -10.79 1.22 6.28
CA GLY A 67 -10.59 0.21 5.25
C GLY A 67 -11.84 -0.64 5.04
N TYR A 68 -11.73 -1.60 4.12
CA TYR A 68 -12.78 -2.56 3.84
C TYR A 68 -12.20 -3.82 3.21
N ASN A 69 -12.80 -4.96 3.52
CA ASN A 69 -12.46 -6.24 2.94
C ASN A 69 -13.51 -6.57 1.86
N PHE A 70 -13.16 -6.30 0.60
CA PHE A 70 -14.02 -6.58 -0.54
C PHE A 70 -14.14 -8.08 -0.83
N ALA A 71 -13.10 -8.85 -0.52
CA ALA A 71 -13.11 -10.30 -0.69
C ALA A 71 -14.15 -10.99 0.22
N ASP A 72 -14.26 -10.56 1.49
CA ASP A 72 -15.21 -11.11 2.47
C ASP A 72 -16.45 -10.25 2.69
N ARG A 73 -16.54 -9.11 1.98
CA ARG A 73 -17.68 -8.17 2.08
C ARG A 73 -17.95 -7.68 3.49
N ASN A 74 -16.91 -7.34 4.24
CA ASN A 74 -17.03 -6.85 5.63
C ASN A 74 -15.98 -5.78 5.98
N ALA A 75 -16.12 -5.19 7.16
CA ALA A 75 -15.24 -4.12 7.62
C ALA A 75 -13.92 -4.62 8.27
N ASN A 76 -13.69 -5.92 8.38
CA ASN A 76 -12.48 -6.45 8.98
C ASN A 76 -11.35 -6.54 7.94
N TYR A 77 -10.51 -5.53 7.89
CA TYR A 77 -9.32 -5.49 7.04
C TYR A 77 -8.03 -5.91 7.75
N TYR A 78 -8.04 -6.11 9.07
CA TYR A 78 -6.89 -6.63 9.83
C TYR A 78 -6.83 -8.17 9.81
N THR A 79 -6.97 -8.74 8.64
CA THR A 79 -7.09 -10.18 8.43
C THR A 79 -6.45 -10.61 7.12
N ARG A 80 -6.60 -11.88 6.75
CA ARG A 80 -6.13 -12.54 5.52
C ARG A 80 -4.62 -12.58 5.40
N ASN A 81 -4.07 -12.46 4.19
CA ASN A 81 -2.65 -12.60 3.90
C ASN A 81 -1.83 -11.42 4.45
N SER A 82 -0.61 -11.68 4.89
CA SER A 82 0.27 -10.66 5.47
C SER A 82 0.99 -9.79 4.43
N HIS A 83 0.78 -10.01 3.13
CA HIS A 83 1.50 -9.27 2.08
C HIS A 83 1.27 -7.76 2.19
N GLY A 84 0.02 -7.31 2.32
CA GLY A 84 -0.29 -5.88 2.51
C GLY A 84 0.28 -5.29 3.80
N THR A 85 0.43 -6.10 4.86
CA THR A 85 1.15 -5.67 6.07
C THR A 85 2.62 -5.37 5.77
N HIS A 86 3.29 -6.23 4.97
CA HIS A 86 4.66 -5.99 4.55
C HIS A 86 4.77 -4.77 3.63
N VAL A 87 3.86 -4.62 2.66
CA VAL A 87 3.79 -3.45 1.79
C VAL A 87 3.62 -2.17 2.62
N LEU A 88 2.65 -2.13 3.52
CA LEU A 88 2.45 -0.98 4.41
C LEU A 88 3.71 -0.69 5.26
N SER A 89 4.44 -1.72 5.69
CA SER A 89 5.65 -1.52 6.48
C SER A 89 6.75 -0.78 5.70
N THR A 90 6.91 -1.08 4.41
CA THR A 90 7.92 -0.39 3.58
C THR A 90 7.56 1.08 3.33
N ILE A 91 6.26 1.41 3.36
CA ILE A 91 5.77 2.78 3.16
C ILE A 91 5.76 3.57 4.48
N ALA A 92 5.24 2.99 5.55
CA ALA A 92 4.89 3.73 6.76
C ALA A 92 5.33 3.06 8.08
N GLY A 93 6.03 1.95 8.03
CA GLY A 93 6.58 1.33 9.24
C GLY A 93 7.54 2.27 9.95
N TYR A 94 7.48 2.30 11.28
CA TYR A 94 8.34 3.15 12.09
C TYR A 94 8.73 2.43 13.40
N ILE A 95 10.00 2.11 13.51
CA ILE A 95 10.65 1.70 14.76
C ILE A 95 11.90 2.54 14.90
N GLU A 96 11.92 3.41 15.90
CA GLU A 96 12.99 4.38 16.07
C GLU A 96 14.35 3.69 16.11
N ASN A 97 15.31 4.18 15.31
CA ASN A 97 16.67 3.65 15.15
C ASN A 97 16.78 2.25 14.52
N GLU A 98 15.66 1.62 14.14
CA GLU A 98 15.66 0.27 13.59
C GLU A 98 15.11 0.20 12.17
N PHE A 99 14.01 0.93 11.91
CA PHE A 99 13.33 0.91 10.62
C PHE A 99 12.43 2.13 10.42
N VAL A 100 12.57 2.82 9.30
CA VAL A 100 11.66 3.90 8.89
C VAL A 100 11.27 3.70 7.42
N GLY A 101 9.98 3.70 7.14
CA GLY A 101 9.41 3.62 5.80
C GLY A 101 9.55 4.92 5.00
N THR A 102 9.11 4.89 3.75
CA THR A 102 9.29 6.00 2.79
C THR A 102 8.35 7.18 3.01
N ALA A 103 7.16 6.96 3.61
CA ALA A 103 6.15 8.01 3.87
C ALA A 103 5.53 7.85 5.27
N PRO A 104 6.32 7.98 6.36
CA PRO A 104 5.88 7.66 7.72
C PRO A 104 4.85 8.66 8.28
N ALA A 105 4.62 9.80 7.62
CA ALA A 105 3.64 10.79 8.04
C ALA A 105 2.39 10.84 7.14
N ALA A 106 2.27 9.96 6.14
CA ALA A 106 1.07 9.85 5.32
C ALA A 106 -0.09 9.20 6.10
N LYS A 107 -1.30 9.36 5.59
CA LYS A 107 -2.51 8.69 6.08
C LYS A 107 -2.93 7.59 5.12
N PHE A 108 -3.63 6.58 5.63
CA PHE A 108 -3.87 5.36 4.87
C PHE A 108 -5.32 4.90 4.94
N TYR A 109 -5.84 4.45 3.79
CA TYR A 109 -6.95 3.51 3.72
C TYR A 109 -6.42 2.13 3.31
N LEU A 110 -6.95 1.07 3.93
CA LEU A 110 -6.50 -0.31 3.72
C LEU A 110 -7.63 -1.15 3.11
N PHE A 111 -7.47 -1.60 1.88
CA PHE A 111 -8.49 -2.36 1.16
C PHE A 111 -7.98 -3.73 0.78
N ILE A 112 -8.79 -4.76 1.06
CA ILE A 112 -8.51 -6.13 0.64
C ILE A 112 -9.34 -6.44 -0.59
N SER A 113 -8.69 -6.71 -1.71
CA SER A 113 -9.31 -7.11 -2.97
C SER A 113 -8.81 -8.47 -3.47
N GLU A 114 -7.76 -9.02 -2.87
CA GLU A 114 -7.13 -10.25 -3.32
C GLU A 114 -7.47 -11.42 -2.39
N ILE A 115 -7.60 -12.60 -3.00
CA ILE A 115 -7.81 -13.90 -2.36
C ILE A 115 -6.56 -14.74 -2.64
N ALA A 116 -5.53 -14.59 -1.84
CA ALA A 116 -4.19 -15.16 -2.08
C ALA A 116 -4.14 -16.69 -2.24
N GLU A 117 -5.22 -17.39 -1.90
CA GLU A 117 -5.35 -18.83 -2.05
C GLU A 117 -5.81 -19.25 -3.45
N THR A 118 -6.29 -18.32 -4.26
CA THR A 118 -6.82 -18.56 -5.62
C THR A 118 -6.44 -17.41 -6.54
N GLU A 119 -6.39 -17.68 -7.83
CA GLU A 119 -6.17 -16.69 -8.87
C GLU A 119 -7.37 -16.69 -9.83
N THR A 120 -8.32 -15.79 -9.61
CA THR A 120 -9.56 -15.74 -10.38
C THR A 120 -9.87 -14.34 -10.91
N VAL A 121 -10.59 -14.26 -12.02
CA VAL A 121 -11.03 -12.99 -12.62
C VAL A 121 -11.92 -12.15 -11.70
N LEU A 122 -12.48 -12.76 -10.64
CA LEU A 122 -13.25 -12.02 -9.64
C LEU A 122 -12.40 -10.92 -8.98
N GLU A 123 -11.13 -11.17 -8.78
CA GLU A 123 -10.21 -10.28 -8.08
C GLU A 123 -9.99 -8.96 -8.84
N GLU A 124 -10.04 -8.99 -10.17
CA GLU A 124 -10.04 -7.75 -10.97
C GLU A 124 -11.27 -6.88 -10.65
N THR A 125 -12.45 -7.51 -10.51
CA THR A 125 -13.68 -6.78 -10.13
C THR A 125 -13.59 -6.21 -8.72
N LEU A 126 -13.07 -7.00 -7.76
CA LEU A 126 -12.86 -6.55 -6.39
C LEU A 126 -11.85 -5.39 -6.32
N TRP A 127 -10.82 -5.44 -7.16
CA TRP A 127 -9.86 -4.35 -7.26
C TRP A 127 -10.50 -3.06 -7.79
N VAL A 128 -11.34 -3.16 -8.83
CA VAL A 128 -12.09 -2.00 -9.37
C VAL A 128 -12.97 -1.38 -8.29
N GLU A 129 -13.72 -2.20 -7.54
CA GLU A 129 -14.55 -1.70 -6.44
C GLU A 129 -13.71 -1.00 -5.36
N ALA A 130 -12.53 -1.54 -5.04
CA ALA A 130 -11.62 -0.93 -4.07
C ALA A 130 -11.05 0.40 -4.59
N ALA A 131 -10.69 0.47 -5.89
CA ALA A 131 -10.16 1.67 -6.51
C ALA A 131 -11.23 2.78 -6.61
N GLU A 132 -12.46 2.44 -7.01
CA GLU A 132 -13.60 3.39 -7.00
C GLU A 132 -13.89 3.90 -5.58
N ARG A 133 -13.78 3.02 -4.58
CA ARG A 133 -13.94 3.43 -3.18
C ARG A 133 -12.83 4.37 -2.75
N ALA A 134 -11.59 4.11 -3.12
CA ALA A 134 -10.45 4.97 -2.85
C ALA A 134 -10.66 6.36 -3.47
N ASP A 135 -11.05 6.43 -4.75
CA ASP A 135 -11.35 7.69 -5.44
C ASP A 135 -12.47 8.46 -4.74
N SER A 136 -13.56 7.78 -4.39
CA SER A 136 -14.70 8.40 -3.68
C SER A 136 -14.34 8.99 -2.30
N LEU A 137 -13.27 8.50 -1.67
CA LEU A 137 -12.74 8.99 -0.40
C LEU A 137 -11.72 10.11 -0.58
N GLY A 138 -11.37 10.45 -1.82
CA GLY A 138 -10.44 11.53 -2.15
C GLY A 138 -8.99 11.20 -1.79
N VAL A 139 -8.56 9.96 -2.01
CA VAL A 139 -7.14 9.62 -1.81
C VAL A 139 -6.28 10.29 -2.88
N ASP A 140 -5.07 10.66 -2.50
CA ASP A 140 -4.11 11.29 -3.41
C ASP A 140 -3.38 10.25 -4.27
N MET A 141 -3.28 9.01 -3.78
CA MET A 141 -2.49 7.95 -4.38
C MET A 141 -3.04 6.56 -4.05
N ILE A 142 -3.01 5.65 -5.02
CA ILE A 142 -3.30 4.23 -4.82
C ILE A 142 -2.00 3.44 -5.00
N ASN A 143 -1.65 2.61 -4.01
CA ASN A 143 -0.61 1.61 -4.14
C ASN A 143 -1.25 0.24 -4.32
N THR A 144 -0.93 -0.42 -5.43
CA THR A 144 -1.35 -1.78 -5.73
C THR A 144 -0.12 -2.63 -6.01
N SER A 145 0.19 -3.56 -5.12
CA SER A 145 1.32 -4.49 -5.27
C SER A 145 0.84 -5.86 -5.74
N LEU A 146 -0.05 -5.85 -6.73
CA LEU A 146 -0.77 -7.00 -7.29
C LEU A 146 -0.63 -7.03 -8.81
N GLY A 147 -0.93 -8.18 -9.42
CA GLY A 147 -0.96 -8.32 -10.86
C GLY A 147 -1.91 -9.45 -11.30
N TYR A 148 -2.59 -9.28 -12.43
CA TYR A 148 -3.59 -10.21 -12.95
C TYR A 148 -3.23 -10.64 -14.37
N SER A 149 -2.53 -11.77 -14.52
CA SER A 149 -2.16 -12.29 -15.84
C SER A 149 -2.37 -13.80 -15.98
N THR A 150 -2.17 -14.53 -14.90
CA THR A 150 -2.29 -15.97 -14.86
C THR A 150 -3.35 -16.36 -13.82
N TYR A 151 -4.31 -17.16 -14.23
CA TYR A 151 -5.44 -17.59 -13.41
C TYR A 151 -5.47 -19.10 -13.24
N ASP A 152 -6.14 -19.59 -12.20
CA ASP A 152 -6.37 -21.02 -11.95
C ASP A 152 -7.06 -21.69 -13.14
N ASN A 153 -7.99 -20.97 -13.78
CA ASN A 153 -8.55 -21.40 -15.06
C ASN A 153 -7.69 -20.84 -16.23
N PRO A 154 -6.94 -21.70 -16.95
CA PRO A 154 -6.06 -21.25 -18.03
C PRO A 154 -6.77 -20.50 -19.17
N ASN A 155 -8.07 -20.71 -19.34
CA ASN A 155 -8.88 -20.02 -20.38
C ASN A 155 -9.05 -18.51 -20.06
N HIS A 156 -8.80 -18.10 -18.83
CA HIS A 156 -8.85 -16.71 -18.42
C HIS A 156 -7.47 -16.06 -18.36
N SER A 157 -6.41 -16.88 -18.43
CA SER A 157 -5.03 -16.38 -18.36
C SER A 157 -4.65 -15.59 -19.61
N HIS A 158 -3.85 -14.54 -19.40
CA HIS A 158 -3.38 -13.65 -20.43
C HIS A 158 -1.86 -13.72 -20.58
N SER A 159 -1.39 -13.58 -21.81
CA SER A 159 0.02 -13.50 -22.15
C SER A 159 0.32 -12.23 -22.92
N TYR A 160 1.58 -11.95 -23.14
CA TYR A 160 1.99 -10.81 -23.98
C TYR A 160 1.42 -10.90 -25.40
N ALA A 161 1.21 -12.11 -25.93
CA ALA A 161 0.66 -12.33 -27.26
C ALA A 161 -0.82 -11.90 -27.40
N ASP A 162 -1.54 -11.81 -26.28
CA ASP A 162 -2.96 -11.41 -26.27
C ASP A 162 -3.14 -9.88 -26.28
N MET A 163 -2.04 -9.12 -26.23
CA MET A 163 -2.09 -7.66 -26.31
C MET A 163 -2.24 -7.20 -27.76
N ASP A 164 -3.38 -6.66 -28.09
CA ASP A 164 -3.75 -6.17 -29.43
C ASP A 164 -3.54 -4.66 -29.63
N GLY A 165 -2.99 -3.97 -28.64
CA GLY A 165 -2.83 -2.52 -28.62
C GLY A 165 -4.08 -1.73 -28.20
N ASN A 166 -5.23 -2.39 -28.01
CA ASN A 166 -6.49 -1.79 -27.56
C ASN A 166 -6.85 -2.19 -26.14
N THR A 167 -6.35 -3.32 -25.68
CA THR A 167 -6.55 -3.84 -24.34
C THR A 167 -5.25 -3.73 -23.53
N THR A 168 -5.39 -3.38 -22.27
CA THR A 168 -4.28 -3.35 -21.30
C THR A 168 -4.61 -4.28 -20.14
N PHE A 169 -3.61 -5.05 -19.70
CA PHE A 169 -3.73 -5.83 -18.48
C PHE A 169 -3.19 -5.00 -17.32
N ILE A 170 -3.94 -4.91 -16.23
CA ILE A 170 -3.54 -4.21 -14.99
C ILE A 170 -2.22 -4.77 -14.45
N SER A 171 -1.97 -6.06 -14.66
CA SER A 171 -0.79 -6.77 -14.20
C SER A 171 0.53 -6.41 -14.89
N ARG A 172 0.51 -5.54 -15.86
CA ARG A 172 1.70 -5.21 -16.64
C ARG A 172 2.21 -3.79 -16.43
N GLY A 173 1.97 -3.29 -15.23
CA GLY A 173 2.56 -2.03 -14.78
C GLY A 173 4.07 -2.11 -14.65
#